data_7ef918a8d843c41f6cbe7df23b0b626e
#
_entry.id   7ef918a8d843c41f6cbe7df23b0b626e
#
_cell.length_a   1.000
_cell.length_b   1.000
_cell.length_c   1.000
_cell.angle_alpha   90.00
_cell.angle_beta   90.00
_cell.angle_gamma   90.00
#
_symmetry.space_group_name_H-M   'P 1'
#
loop_
_entity.id
_entity.type
_entity.pdbx_description
1 polymer ?
#
loop_
_entity_poly.entity_id
_entity_poly.type
_entity_poly.pdbx_seq_one_letter_code
_entity_poly.pdbx_strand_id
1 'polypeptide(L)'
;MPAVGLDISDSSVKFIELVNRPYGKELGMFAERDIPDGVVVNGEITDTERLARVLAGLRSDFHLEFVRVSLPEEKGYVFQTKIARETPPDQVRGIIEFSLEENVPLSPAESVFDYEVVQSGAGTASDHADVNVSVYPRKIIDLYTTAIRRAGLVPLSFEVEAHAVARAVVRDGDLGTYLIVDIGRARTGLAIVSGGALAFSSTLDVGGDALTVAIGKYAQVLPEKAEAMKNDRGLLRQRGDEELYASLVATVSALRDEINRHYIYWQGKKGSDGLPAPQIQKIILCGGNANLAGLPEYLSSSLRVPAERANVWVNAASFDDAVPEIGYHQSLSYATAIGLALRERN
;
A
#
# COMPACT_ATOMS: atom_id res chain seq x y z
N MET A 1 -15.74 -15.37 -10.31
CA MET A 1 -15.59 -16.06 -9.02
C MET A 1 -15.40 -14.98 -7.96
N PRO A 2 -16.13 -15.00 -6.84
CA PRO A 2 -15.82 -14.10 -5.74
C PRO A 2 -14.43 -14.42 -5.24
N ALA A 3 -13.61 -13.41 -5.04
CA ALA A 3 -12.26 -13.55 -4.51
C ALA A 3 -12.05 -12.45 -3.47
N VAL A 4 -11.47 -12.84 -2.35
CA VAL A 4 -11.13 -11.89 -1.29
C VAL A 4 -9.82 -11.19 -1.59
N GLY A 5 -9.66 -9.95 -1.16
CA GLY A 5 -8.36 -9.30 -1.08
C GLY A 5 -7.63 -9.80 0.16
N LEU A 6 -6.45 -10.35 -0.02
CA LEU A 6 -5.62 -10.92 1.03
C LEU A 6 -4.31 -10.14 1.13
N ASP A 7 -4.11 -9.46 2.23
CA ASP A 7 -2.92 -8.70 2.56
C ASP A 7 -2.07 -9.47 3.58
N ILE A 8 -0.79 -9.68 3.26
CA ILE A 8 0.17 -10.41 4.10
C ILE A 8 1.32 -9.47 4.46
N SER A 9 1.35 -9.02 5.70
CA SER A 9 2.43 -8.22 6.26
C SER A 9 3.38 -9.06 7.12
N ASP A 10 4.43 -8.44 7.68
CA ASP A 10 5.36 -9.15 8.58
C ASP A 10 4.69 -9.65 9.87
N SER A 11 3.61 -9.00 10.31
CA SER A 11 2.98 -9.26 11.61
C SER A 11 1.56 -9.80 11.55
N SER A 12 0.86 -9.64 10.43
CA SER A 12 -0.52 -10.09 10.32
C SER A 12 -0.93 -10.41 8.88
N VAL A 13 -1.97 -11.23 8.77
CA VAL A 13 -2.73 -11.44 7.53
C VAL A 13 -4.09 -10.80 7.72
N LYS A 14 -4.49 -9.99 6.74
CA LYS A 14 -5.83 -9.39 6.67
C LYS A 14 -6.53 -9.82 5.40
N PHE A 15 -7.83 -10.03 5.46
CA PHE A 15 -8.62 -10.20 4.26
C PHE A 15 -9.89 -9.38 4.30
N ILE A 16 -10.36 -9.02 3.11
CA ILE A 16 -11.65 -8.36 2.84
C ILE A 16 -12.36 -9.09 1.72
N GLU A 17 -13.63 -9.40 1.95
CA GLU A 17 -14.57 -9.77 0.90
C GLU A 17 -15.42 -8.57 0.53
N LEU A 18 -15.56 -8.30 -0.77
CA LEU A 18 -16.53 -7.33 -1.30
C LEU A 18 -17.56 -8.08 -2.12
N VAL A 19 -18.82 -7.89 -1.77
CA VAL A 19 -19.98 -8.50 -2.43
C VAL A 19 -20.60 -7.50 -3.39
N ASN A 20 -20.75 -7.89 -4.65
CA ASN A 20 -21.42 -7.05 -5.64
C ASN A 20 -22.92 -6.91 -5.33
N ARG A 21 -23.39 -5.68 -5.24
CA ARG A 21 -24.80 -5.32 -5.08
C ARG A 21 -25.22 -4.40 -6.24
N PRO A 22 -26.53 -4.21 -6.47
CA PRO A 22 -27.00 -3.28 -7.50
C PRO A 22 -26.51 -1.83 -7.34
N TYR A 23 -26.20 -1.42 -6.11
CA TYR A 23 -25.73 -0.08 -5.75
C TYR A 23 -24.20 0.03 -5.58
N GLY A 24 -23.44 -1.03 -5.81
CA GLY A 24 -21.98 -1.03 -5.69
C GLY A 24 -21.44 -2.25 -4.97
N LYS A 25 -20.20 -2.17 -4.52
CA LYS A 25 -19.52 -3.23 -3.76
C LYS A 25 -19.71 -2.98 -2.26
N GLU A 26 -20.30 -3.92 -1.57
CA GLU A 26 -20.55 -3.89 -0.12
C GLU A 26 -19.56 -4.79 0.62
N LEU A 27 -19.18 -4.40 1.85
CA LEU A 27 -18.37 -5.25 2.73
C LEU A 27 -19.13 -6.54 3.06
N GLY A 28 -18.50 -7.66 2.74
CA GLY A 28 -18.89 -8.99 3.20
C GLY A 28 -18.09 -9.40 4.44
N MET A 29 -17.40 -10.54 4.37
CA MET A 29 -16.57 -11.02 5.46
C MET A 29 -15.22 -10.27 5.51
N PHE A 30 -14.68 -10.13 6.72
CA PHE A 30 -13.34 -9.63 6.95
C PHE A 30 -12.75 -10.22 8.23
N ALA A 31 -11.45 -10.36 8.27
CA ALA A 31 -10.73 -10.69 9.51
C ALA A 31 -9.25 -10.29 9.41
N GLU A 32 -8.64 -10.25 10.58
CA GLU A 32 -7.20 -10.15 10.78
C GLU A 32 -6.72 -11.32 11.64
N ARG A 33 -5.53 -11.82 11.34
CA ARG A 33 -4.87 -12.86 12.12
C ARG A 33 -3.39 -12.59 12.23
N ASP A 34 -2.85 -12.68 13.43
CA ASP A 34 -1.43 -12.48 13.66
C ASP A 34 -0.58 -13.55 12.96
N ILE A 35 0.56 -13.12 12.43
CA ILE A 35 1.63 -13.99 11.97
C ILE A 35 2.67 -14.06 13.09
N PRO A 36 3.13 -15.28 13.50
CA PRO A 36 4.18 -15.40 14.49
C PRO A 36 5.48 -14.71 14.04
N ASP A 37 6.18 -14.10 14.96
CA ASP A 37 7.43 -13.40 14.70
C ASP A 37 8.43 -14.28 13.93
N GLY A 38 9.09 -13.68 12.97
CA GLY A 38 10.10 -14.34 12.13
C GLY A 38 9.56 -15.24 11.02
N VAL A 39 8.24 -15.36 10.82
CA VAL A 39 7.64 -16.12 9.70
C VAL A 39 7.67 -15.34 8.40
N VAL A 40 7.41 -14.05 8.48
CA VAL A 40 7.63 -13.09 7.39
C VAL A 40 8.56 -12.01 7.93
N VAL A 41 9.63 -11.72 7.23
CA VAL A 41 10.63 -10.73 7.65
C VAL A 41 10.99 -9.85 6.45
N ASN A 42 10.74 -8.56 6.58
CA ASN A 42 10.95 -7.63 5.49
C ASN A 42 10.27 -8.09 4.20
N GLY A 43 9.01 -8.55 4.29
CA GLY A 43 8.23 -9.05 3.18
C GLY A 43 8.70 -10.39 2.59
N GLU A 44 9.77 -10.99 3.07
CA GLU A 44 10.21 -12.32 2.63
C GLU A 44 9.65 -13.41 3.56
N ILE A 45 8.99 -14.41 2.99
CA ILE A 45 8.51 -15.56 3.73
C ILE A 45 9.72 -16.44 4.10
N THR A 46 10.05 -16.51 5.37
CA THR A 46 11.16 -17.32 5.91
C THR A 46 10.70 -18.70 6.37
N ASP A 47 9.42 -18.84 6.76
CA ASP A 47 8.81 -20.12 7.16
C ASP A 47 7.46 -20.30 6.45
N THR A 48 7.53 -20.89 5.28
CA THR A 48 6.37 -21.17 4.41
C THR A 48 5.34 -22.08 5.09
N GLU A 49 5.77 -23.04 5.91
CA GLU A 49 4.88 -23.99 6.58
C GLU A 49 4.07 -23.31 7.69
N ARG A 50 4.70 -22.42 8.46
CA ARG A 50 3.98 -21.66 9.50
C ARG A 50 2.99 -20.69 8.88
N LEU A 51 3.39 -19.98 7.82
CA LEU A 51 2.46 -19.08 7.13
C LEU A 51 1.29 -19.87 6.54
N ALA A 52 1.55 -21.00 5.88
CA ALA A 52 0.50 -21.85 5.32
C ALA A 52 -0.51 -22.31 6.39
N ARG A 53 -0.08 -22.61 7.63
CA ARG A 53 -0.99 -22.95 8.73
C ARG A 53 -1.87 -21.79 9.16
N VAL A 54 -1.34 -20.56 9.22
CA VAL A 54 -2.13 -19.36 9.52
C VAL A 54 -3.19 -19.15 8.46
N LEU A 55 -2.81 -19.24 7.19
CA LEU A 55 -3.71 -19.10 6.04
C LEU A 55 -4.76 -20.21 5.98
N ALA A 56 -4.38 -21.47 6.29
CA ALA A 56 -5.31 -22.61 6.34
C ALA A 56 -6.35 -22.43 7.45
N GLY A 57 -5.97 -21.83 8.59
CA GLY A 57 -6.90 -21.46 9.64
C GLY A 57 -7.95 -20.45 9.14
N LEU A 58 -7.52 -19.36 8.47
CA LEU A 58 -8.43 -18.39 7.86
C LEU A 58 -9.35 -19.04 6.83
N ARG A 59 -8.78 -19.89 5.95
CA ARG A 59 -9.56 -20.64 4.97
C ARG A 59 -10.66 -21.47 5.62
N SER A 60 -10.32 -22.20 6.67
CA SER A 60 -11.27 -23.06 7.38
C SER A 60 -12.40 -22.27 8.06
N ASP A 61 -12.03 -21.18 8.76
CA ASP A 61 -12.97 -20.41 9.56
C ASP A 61 -13.96 -19.60 8.71
N PHE A 62 -13.52 -19.12 7.55
CA PHE A 62 -14.29 -18.25 6.66
C PHE A 62 -14.62 -18.87 5.31
N HIS A 63 -14.30 -20.16 5.10
CA HIS A 63 -14.57 -20.89 3.85
C HIS A 63 -13.99 -20.21 2.61
N LEU A 64 -12.79 -19.61 2.73
CA LEU A 64 -12.13 -18.91 1.64
C LEU A 64 -11.64 -19.91 0.58
N GLU A 65 -11.75 -19.54 -0.70
CA GLU A 65 -11.26 -20.36 -1.81
C GLU A 65 -10.29 -19.56 -2.71
N PHE A 66 -10.73 -18.41 -3.21
CA PHE A 66 -9.98 -17.60 -4.16
C PHE A 66 -9.48 -16.32 -3.51
N VAL A 67 -8.20 -15.98 -3.76
CA VAL A 67 -7.57 -14.79 -3.17
C VAL A 67 -6.87 -13.95 -4.23
N ARG A 68 -6.90 -12.63 -4.06
CA ARG A 68 -6.00 -11.66 -4.70
C ARG A 68 -5.05 -11.17 -3.65
N VAL A 69 -3.77 -11.17 -3.93
CA VAL A 69 -2.73 -11.06 -2.89
C VAL A 69 -1.82 -9.89 -3.17
N SER A 70 -1.52 -9.10 -2.12
CA SER A 70 -0.47 -8.10 -2.16
C SER A 70 0.91 -8.75 -2.16
N LEU A 71 1.83 -8.14 -2.88
CA LEU A 71 3.26 -8.44 -2.81
C LEU A 71 3.98 -7.30 -2.10
N PRO A 72 4.96 -7.62 -1.23
CA PRO A 72 5.68 -6.62 -0.46
C PRO A 72 6.44 -5.67 -1.38
N GLU A 73 6.22 -4.39 -1.21
CA GLU A 73 6.77 -3.34 -2.08
C GLU A 73 8.30 -3.32 -2.05
N GLU A 74 8.91 -3.56 -0.89
CA GLU A 74 10.36 -3.58 -0.69
C GLU A 74 11.08 -4.71 -1.42
N LYS A 75 10.36 -5.66 -2.00
CA LYS A 75 10.89 -6.78 -2.80
C LYS A 75 10.66 -6.59 -4.29
N GLY A 76 9.88 -5.60 -4.67
CA GLY A 76 9.54 -5.28 -6.05
C GLY A 76 10.31 -4.07 -6.57
N TYR A 77 10.26 -3.91 -7.88
CA TYR A 77 10.74 -2.74 -8.60
C TYR A 77 9.60 -2.22 -9.45
N VAL A 78 9.34 -0.92 -9.35
CA VAL A 78 8.36 -0.24 -10.21
C VAL A 78 9.10 0.83 -11.00
N PHE A 79 8.98 0.78 -12.30
CA PHE A 79 9.54 1.81 -13.17
C PHE A 79 8.60 2.13 -14.34
N GLN A 80 8.83 3.27 -14.96
CA GLN A 80 8.08 3.73 -16.11
C GLN A 80 8.95 3.69 -17.36
N THR A 81 8.43 3.15 -18.44
CA THR A 81 9.07 3.14 -19.76
C THR A 81 8.10 3.63 -20.84
N LYS A 82 8.60 3.82 -22.05
CA LYS A 82 7.80 4.23 -23.20
C LYS A 82 7.81 3.17 -24.26
N ILE A 83 6.63 2.96 -24.86
CA ILE A 83 6.49 2.13 -26.06
C ILE A 83 5.83 2.95 -27.15
N ALA A 84 6.16 2.69 -28.41
CA ALA A 84 5.44 3.31 -29.51
C ALA A 84 3.97 2.86 -29.48
N ARG A 85 3.02 3.79 -29.71
CA ARG A 85 1.57 3.48 -29.67
C ARG A 85 1.16 2.43 -30.70
N GLU A 86 1.89 2.36 -31.80
CA GLU A 86 1.65 1.38 -32.87
C GLU A 86 2.27 0.00 -32.59
N THR A 87 2.93 -0.18 -31.42
CA THR A 87 3.55 -1.46 -31.06
C THR A 87 2.48 -2.55 -30.95
N PRO A 88 2.61 -3.64 -31.72
CA PRO A 88 1.71 -4.77 -31.59
C PRO A 88 1.73 -5.35 -30.17
N PRO A 89 0.57 -5.75 -29.58
CA PRO A 89 0.49 -6.24 -28.22
C PRO A 89 1.42 -7.43 -27.91
N ASP A 90 1.67 -8.28 -28.89
CA ASP A 90 2.58 -9.44 -28.78
C ASP A 90 4.06 -9.05 -28.71
N GLN A 91 4.44 -7.84 -29.15
CA GLN A 91 5.81 -7.32 -29.10
C GLN A 91 6.09 -6.50 -27.84
N VAL A 92 5.05 -5.97 -27.17
CA VAL A 92 5.19 -5.12 -25.98
C VAL A 92 6.01 -5.83 -24.90
N ARG A 93 5.70 -7.11 -24.64
CA ARG A 93 6.41 -7.90 -23.64
C ARG A 93 7.91 -7.99 -23.91
N GLY A 94 8.31 -8.23 -25.17
CA GLY A 94 9.72 -8.33 -25.54
C GLY A 94 10.47 -6.99 -25.39
N ILE A 95 9.81 -5.86 -25.69
CA ILE A 95 10.40 -4.53 -25.48
C ILE A 95 10.62 -4.26 -23.98
N ILE A 96 9.66 -4.63 -23.13
CA ILE A 96 9.78 -4.48 -21.70
C ILE A 96 10.90 -5.38 -21.16
N GLU A 97 10.97 -6.65 -21.60
CA GLU A 97 12.04 -7.58 -21.20
C GLU A 97 13.43 -7.01 -21.51
N PHE A 98 13.60 -6.38 -22.66
CA PHE A 98 14.87 -5.72 -23.00
C PHE A 98 15.18 -4.53 -22.09
N SER A 99 14.15 -3.77 -21.67
CA SER A 99 14.33 -2.63 -20.77
C SER A 99 14.57 -3.02 -19.30
N LEU A 100 14.31 -4.28 -18.91
CA LEU A 100 14.51 -4.72 -17.52
C LEU A 100 15.97 -4.56 -17.08
N GLU A 101 16.94 -4.96 -17.91
CA GLU A 101 18.38 -4.93 -17.57
C GLU A 101 18.89 -3.53 -17.25
N GLU A 102 18.26 -2.49 -17.81
CA GLU A 102 18.62 -1.09 -17.57
C GLU A 102 17.94 -0.52 -16.31
N ASN A 103 16.80 -1.07 -15.89
CA ASN A 103 15.95 -0.48 -14.85
C ASN A 103 15.96 -1.27 -13.54
N VAL A 104 16.30 -2.57 -13.57
CA VAL A 104 16.27 -3.41 -12.37
C VAL A 104 17.52 -4.28 -12.27
N PRO A 105 18.03 -4.56 -11.06
CA PRO A 105 19.22 -5.40 -10.85
C PRO A 105 18.87 -6.89 -10.86
N LEU A 106 18.03 -7.33 -11.80
CA LEU A 106 17.57 -8.72 -11.97
C LEU A 106 17.68 -9.11 -13.42
N SER A 107 18.13 -10.33 -13.67
CA SER A 107 18.06 -10.90 -15.02
C SER A 107 16.59 -11.21 -15.41
N PRO A 108 16.23 -11.19 -16.69
CA PRO A 108 14.90 -11.58 -17.14
C PRO A 108 14.49 -12.99 -16.69
N ALA A 109 15.44 -13.92 -16.59
CA ALA A 109 15.18 -15.29 -16.14
C ALA A 109 14.81 -15.38 -14.65
N GLU A 110 15.35 -14.47 -13.82
CA GLU A 110 15.10 -14.42 -12.38
C GLU A 110 13.93 -13.52 -12.00
N SER A 111 13.34 -12.83 -12.97
CA SER A 111 12.25 -11.89 -12.77
C SER A 111 10.90 -12.44 -13.25
N VAL A 112 9.85 -11.91 -12.67
CA VAL A 112 8.46 -11.96 -13.15
C VAL A 112 7.99 -10.52 -13.21
N PHE A 113 7.39 -10.10 -14.31
CA PHE A 113 6.89 -8.75 -14.45
C PHE A 113 5.48 -8.71 -15.04
N ASP A 114 4.79 -7.65 -14.70
CA ASP A 114 3.51 -7.25 -15.31
C ASP A 114 3.59 -5.75 -15.67
N TYR A 115 2.72 -5.30 -16.57
CA TYR A 115 2.73 -3.92 -17.01
C TYR A 115 1.32 -3.36 -17.25
N GLU A 116 1.21 -2.06 -17.06
CA GLU A 116 -0.02 -1.30 -17.32
C GLU A 116 0.30 -0.12 -18.22
N VAL A 117 -0.49 0.03 -19.30
CA VAL A 117 -0.39 1.19 -20.17
C VAL A 117 -1.08 2.38 -19.52
N VAL A 118 -0.33 3.44 -19.24
CA VAL A 118 -0.89 4.67 -18.65
C VAL A 118 -1.70 5.40 -19.72
N GLN A 119 -2.97 5.64 -19.43
CA GLN A 119 -3.81 6.45 -20.31
C GLN A 119 -3.35 7.91 -20.23
N SER A 120 -2.64 8.36 -21.24
CA SER A 120 -2.32 9.79 -21.37
C SER A 120 -3.62 10.58 -21.55
N GLY A 121 -3.80 11.65 -20.78
CA GLY A 121 -4.97 12.53 -20.89
C GLY A 121 -5.20 12.99 -22.32
N ALA A 122 -6.46 13.16 -22.71
CA ALA A 122 -6.85 13.60 -24.04
C ALA A 122 -6.15 14.94 -24.39
N GLY A 123 -5.23 14.91 -25.35
CA GLY A 123 -4.55 16.11 -25.85
C GLY A 123 -3.04 15.98 -26.12
N THR A 124 -2.38 14.93 -25.65
CA THR A 124 -0.96 14.69 -26.02
C THR A 124 -0.88 13.85 -27.29
N ALA A 125 -0.61 14.50 -28.42
CA ALA A 125 -0.25 13.85 -29.70
C ALA A 125 1.18 13.25 -29.56
N SER A 126 1.40 12.35 -28.59
CA SER A 126 2.67 11.63 -28.44
C SER A 126 2.59 10.33 -29.22
N ASP A 127 3.58 10.04 -30.03
CA ASP A 127 3.71 8.78 -30.77
C ASP A 127 4.00 7.59 -29.82
N HIS A 128 4.16 7.86 -28.51
CA HIS A 128 4.46 6.87 -27.48
C HIS A 128 3.38 6.82 -26.41
N ALA A 129 3.22 5.66 -25.81
CA ALA A 129 2.46 5.44 -24.58
C ALA A 129 3.41 5.21 -23.41
N ASP A 130 3.12 5.83 -22.28
CA ASP A 130 3.83 5.52 -21.02
C ASP A 130 3.32 4.18 -20.49
N VAL A 131 4.23 3.36 -19.99
CA VAL A 131 3.94 2.03 -19.44
C VAL A 131 4.57 1.93 -18.07
N ASN A 132 3.76 1.64 -17.06
CA ASN A 132 4.24 1.28 -15.73
C ASN A 132 4.55 -0.20 -15.70
N VAL A 133 5.74 -0.55 -15.25
CA VAL A 133 6.21 -1.94 -15.16
C VAL A 133 6.47 -2.26 -13.70
N SER A 134 5.89 -3.37 -13.23
CA SER A 134 6.11 -3.93 -11.90
C SER A 134 6.89 -5.23 -12.04
N VAL A 135 8.02 -5.34 -11.36
CA VAL A 135 8.95 -6.48 -11.45
C VAL A 135 9.23 -7.05 -10.07
N TYR A 136 9.17 -8.37 -9.97
CA TYR A 136 9.51 -9.09 -8.74
C TYR A 136 10.53 -10.20 -9.01
N PRO A 137 11.41 -10.49 -8.05
CA PRO A 137 12.19 -11.73 -8.09
C PRO A 137 11.25 -12.95 -8.13
N ARG A 138 11.48 -13.87 -9.04
CA ARG A 138 10.69 -15.11 -9.18
C ARG A 138 10.60 -15.87 -7.85
N LYS A 139 11.70 -15.91 -7.09
CA LYS A 139 11.75 -16.53 -5.76
C LYS A 139 10.63 -16.02 -4.84
N ILE A 140 10.36 -14.71 -4.84
CA ILE A 140 9.31 -14.11 -3.98
C ILE A 140 7.94 -14.61 -4.42
N ILE A 141 7.62 -14.56 -5.72
CA ILE A 141 6.36 -15.07 -6.26
C ILE A 141 6.15 -16.54 -5.91
N ASP A 142 7.21 -17.36 -6.04
CA ASP A 142 7.16 -18.79 -5.76
C ASP A 142 6.91 -19.07 -4.27
N LEU A 143 7.53 -18.32 -3.35
CA LEU A 143 7.30 -18.44 -1.90
C LEU A 143 5.85 -18.14 -1.54
N TYR A 144 5.31 -17.01 -2.02
CA TYR A 144 3.91 -16.61 -1.79
C TYR A 144 2.94 -17.63 -2.39
N THR A 145 3.16 -18.03 -3.65
CA THR A 145 2.34 -19.02 -4.33
C THR A 145 2.34 -20.34 -3.57
N THR A 146 3.50 -20.78 -3.07
CA THR A 146 3.66 -22.04 -2.33
C THR A 146 2.90 -22.00 -1.01
N ALA A 147 3.06 -20.93 -0.22
CA ALA A 147 2.36 -20.77 1.06
C ALA A 147 0.84 -20.79 0.88
N ILE A 148 0.32 -20.04 -0.09
CA ILE A 148 -1.11 -19.91 -0.38
C ILE A 148 -1.69 -21.25 -0.84
N ARG A 149 -1.02 -21.95 -1.79
CA ARG A 149 -1.48 -23.25 -2.29
C ARG A 149 -1.43 -24.34 -1.22
N ARG A 150 -0.41 -24.36 -0.35
CA ARG A 150 -0.34 -25.27 0.80
C ARG A 150 -1.46 -25.04 1.81
N ALA A 151 -1.93 -23.83 1.95
CA ALA A 151 -3.12 -23.51 2.75
C ALA A 151 -4.43 -23.98 2.10
N GLY A 152 -4.38 -24.48 0.85
CA GLY A 152 -5.55 -24.90 0.07
C GLY A 152 -6.29 -23.73 -0.58
N LEU A 153 -5.68 -22.54 -0.63
CA LEU A 153 -6.19 -21.35 -1.30
C LEU A 153 -5.70 -21.28 -2.75
N VAL A 154 -6.47 -20.63 -3.61
CA VAL A 154 -6.15 -20.42 -5.03
C VAL A 154 -5.85 -18.95 -5.28
N PRO A 155 -4.57 -18.56 -5.52
CA PRO A 155 -4.27 -17.19 -5.88
C PRO A 155 -4.73 -16.92 -7.31
N LEU A 156 -5.56 -15.89 -7.49
CA LEU A 156 -6.03 -15.42 -8.81
C LEU A 156 -5.10 -14.37 -9.40
N SER A 157 -4.53 -13.53 -8.55
CA SER A 157 -3.58 -12.49 -8.95
C SER A 157 -2.68 -12.11 -7.79
N PHE A 158 -1.49 -11.63 -8.17
CA PHE A 158 -0.59 -10.89 -7.30
C PHE A 158 -0.52 -9.44 -7.76
N GLU A 159 -0.35 -8.51 -6.84
CA GLU A 159 -0.28 -7.08 -7.13
C GLU A 159 0.65 -6.37 -6.16
N VAL A 160 1.33 -5.33 -6.63
CA VAL A 160 2.10 -4.43 -5.76
C VAL A 160 1.17 -3.78 -4.74
N GLU A 161 1.56 -3.77 -3.48
CA GLU A 161 0.76 -3.19 -2.39
C GLU A 161 0.30 -1.77 -2.69
N ALA A 162 1.20 -0.92 -3.18
CA ALA A 162 0.91 0.47 -3.54
C ALA A 162 -0.21 0.63 -4.59
N HIS A 163 -0.33 -0.29 -5.57
CA HIS A 163 -1.44 -0.28 -6.53
C HIS A 163 -2.78 -0.57 -5.86
N ALA A 164 -2.80 -1.55 -4.96
CA ALA A 164 -4.01 -1.90 -4.22
C ALA A 164 -4.45 -0.74 -3.31
N VAL A 165 -3.51 -0.17 -2.54
CA VAL A 165 -3.80 0.99 -1.68
C VAL A 165 -4.32 2.16 -2.51
N ALA A 166 -3.66 2.51 -3.62
CA ALA A 166 -4.11 3.59 -4.50
C ALA A 166 -5.57 3.40 -4.95
N ARG A 167 -5.94 2.18 -5.36
CA ARG A 167 -7.32 1.84 -5.77
C ARG A 167 -8.31 1.97 -4.62
N ALA A 168 -7.90 1.76 -3.37
CA ALA A 168 -8.79 1.92 -2.22
C ALA A 168 -9.03 3.38 -1.86
N VAL A 169 -8.03 4.28 -2.05
CA VAL A 169 -8.06 5.62 -1.44
C VAL A 169 -8.18 6.77 -2.45
N VAL A 170 -7.95 6.51 -3.73
CA VAL A 170 -8.14 7.49 -4.81
C VAL A 170 -9.38 7.11 -5.62
N ARG A 171 -10.28 8.08 -5.84
CA ARG A 171 -11.53 7.86 -6.57
C ARG A 171 -11.24 7.46 -8.02
N ASP A 172 -11.96 6.47 -8.52
CA ASP A 172 -11.89 6.05 -9.92
C ASP A 172 -12.17 7.23 -10.85
N GLY A 173 -11.30 7.40 -11.86
CA GLY A 173 -11.38 8.52 -12.80
C GLY A 173 -10.83 9.85 -12.29
N ASP A 174 -10.33 9.92 -11.06
CA ASP A 174 -9.64 11.11 -10.55
C ASP A 174 -8.23 11.20 -11.15
N LEU A 175 -7.96 12.31 -11.84
CA LEU A 175 -6.69 12.60 -12.52
C LEU A 175 -5.74 13.48 -11.67
N GLY A 176 -6.08 13.74 -10.43
CA GLY A 176 -5.24 14.49 -9.50
C GLY A 176 -3.90 13.82 -9.19
N THR A 177 -3.03 14.56 -8.51
CA THR A 177 -1.75 14.02 -8.03
C THR A 177 -1.74 14.00 -6.52
N TYR A 178 -1.54 12.82 -5.95
CA TYR A 178 -1.65 12.54 -4.52
C TYR A 178 -0.42 11.79 -4.02
N LEU A 179 0.05 12.16 -2.82
CA LEU A 179 1.03 11.37 -2.08
C LEU A 179 0.27 10.53 -1.05
N ILE A 180 0.29 9.23 -1.21
CA ILE A 180 -0.30 8.27 -0.28
C ILE A 180 0.79 7.85 0.70
N VAL A 181 0.46 7.83 1.99
CA VAL A 181 1.34 7.41 3.08
C VAL A 181 0.61 6.33 3.87
N ASP A 182 1.01 5.09 3.68
CA ASP A 182 0.48 3.93 4.39
C ASP A 182 1.36 3.61 5.60
N ILE A 183 0.92 4.00 6.79
CA ILE A 183 1.70 3.85 8.02
C ILE A 183 1.34 2.55 8.71
N GLY A 184 2.11 1.51 8.36
CA GLY A 184 2.00 0.20 8.97
C GLY A 184 2.64 0.12 10.36
N ARG A 185 2.71 -1.09 10.90
CA ARG A 185 3.32 -1.36 12.21
C ARG A 185 4.84 -1.18 12.16
N ALA A 186 5.52 -1.91 11.29
CA ALA A 186 6.98 -1.91 11.18
C ALA A 186 7.49 -0.91 10.15
N ARG A 187 6.72 -0.61 9.11
CA ARG A 187 7.13 0.18 7.93
C ARG A 187 6.07 1.15 7.48
N THR A 188 6.48 2.07 6.62
CA THR A 188 5.59 3.04 5.97
C THR A 188 5.78 2.95 4.46
N GLY A 189 4.71 2.59 3.74
CA GLY A 189 4.64 2.67 2.29
C GLY A 189 4.39 4.11 1.82
N LEU A 190 5.08 4.52 0.77
CA LEU A 190 4.87 5.79 0.08
C LEU A 190 4.49 5.51 -1.36
N ALA A 191 3.42 6.10 -1.83
CA ALA A 191 3.01 6.01 -3.22
C ALA A 191 2.61 7.37 -3.78
N ILE A 192 2.99 7.67 -5.02
CA ILE A 192 2.48 8.84 -5.72
C ILE A 192 1.62 8.37 -6.87
N VAL A 193 0.36 8.76 -6.82
CA VAL A 193 -0.62 8.58 -7.91
C VAL A 193 -0.71 9.89 -8.66
N SER A 194 -0.66 9.83 -9.99
CA SER A 194 -0.80 11.00 -10.85
C SER A 194 -1.49 10.62 -12.14
N GLY A 195 -2.50 11.38 -12.52
CA GLY A 195 -3.26 11.08 -13.75
C GLY A 195 -4.02 9.75 -13.69
N GLY A 196 -4.40 9.30 -12.49
CA GLY A 196 -5.10 8.02 -12.27
C GLY A 196 -4.20 6.78 -12.24
N ALA A 197 -2.87 6.94 -12.34
CA ALA A 197 -1.92 5.82 -12.34
C ALA A 197 -0.87 5.96 -11.22
N LEU A 198 -0.36 4.83 -10.74
CA LEU A 198 0.79 4.80 -9.82
C LEU A 198 2.04 5.27 -10.56
N ALA A 199 2.61 6.39 -10.15
CA ALA A 199 3.77 7.00 -10.80
C ALA A 199 5.09 6.81 -10.04
N PHE A 200 5.00 6.44 -8.77
CA PHE A 200 6.13 6.19 -7.88
C PHE A 200 5.68 5.39 -6.67
N SER A 201 6.55 4.53 -6.15
CA SER A 201 6.39 3.89 -4.87
C SER A 201 7.73 3.67 -4.16
N SER A 202 7.69 3.60 -2.84
CA SER A 202 8.87 3.37 -1.98
C SER A 202 8.42 2.93 -0.60
N THR A 203 9.27 2.18 0.10
CA THR A 203 9.04 1.77 1.49
C THR A 203 10.08 2.38 2.42
N LEU A 204 9.63 2.85 3.57
CA LEU A 204 10.47 3.36 4.65
C LEU A 204 10.50 2.35 5.79
N ASP A 205 11.68 2.06 6.34
CA ASP A 205 11.87 1.16 7.48
C ASP A 205 11.51 1.84 8.83
N VAL A 206 10.45 2.63 8.84
CA VAL A 206 9.91 3.31 10.02
C VAL A 206 8.40 3.16 10.01
N GLY A 207 7.84 2.67 11.11
CA GLY A 207 6.39 2.50 11.31
C GLY A 207 5.98 2.83 12.74
N GLY A 208 4.77 2.41 13.12
CA GLY A 208 4.21 2.66 14.44
C GLY A 208 4.99 2.09 15.61
N ASP A 209 5.74 0.99 15.40
CA ASP A 209 6.59 0.39 16.43
C ASP A 209 7.68 1.36 16.90
N ALA A 210 8.22 2.20 16.03
CA ALA A 210 9.21 3.21 16.41
C ALA A 210 8.63 4.21 17.43
N LEU A 211 7.37 4.59 17.28
CA LEU A 211 6.65 5.44 18.24
C LEU A 211 6.39 4.71 19.55
N THR A 212 5.96 3.46 19.49
CA THR A 212 5.72 2.61 20.67
C THR A 212 7.00 2.43 21.49
N VAL A 213 8.13 2.17 20.82
CA VAL A 213 9.44 2.06 21.45
C VAL A 213 9.88 3.38 22.10
N ALA A 214 9.66 4.52 21.43
CA ALA A 214 9.99 5.83 21.99
C ALA A 214 9.21 6.12 23.27
N ILE A 215 7.90 5.82 23.28
CA ILE A 215 7.04 5.96 24.48
C ILE A 215 7.49 5.01 25.58
N GLY A 216 7.75 3.74 25.26
CA GLY A 216 8.18 2.73 26.23
C GLY A 216 9.48 3.13 26.95
N LYS A 217 10.44 3.67 26.20
CA LYS A 217 11.69 4.19 26.76
C LYS A 217 11.49 5.42 27.65
N TYR A 218 10.66 6.36 27.19
CA TYR A 218 10.37 7.58 27.95
C TYR A 218 9.60 7.28 29.23
N ALA A 219 8.48 6.57 29.14
CA ALA A 219 7.60 6.30 30.26
C ALA A 219 8.06 5.10 31.14
N GLN A 220 9.08 4.37 30.70
CA GLN A 220 9.57 3.13 31.34
C GLN A 220 8.45 2.10 31.56
N VAL A 221 7.65 1.89 30.52
CA VAL A 221 6.51 0.97 30.52
C VAL A 221 6.71 -0.15 29.50
N LEU A 222 5.95 -1.25 29.67
CA LEU A 222 5.92 -2.36 28.74
C LEU A 222 5.33 -1.95 27.39
N PRO A 223 5.65 -2.67 26.29
CA PRO A 223 5.19 -2.34 24.93
C PRO A 223 3.68 -2.18 24.80
N GLU A 224 2.89 -3.03 25.45
CA GLU A 224 1.43 -3.00 25.40
C GLU A 224 0.87 -1.69 25.98
N LYS A 225 1.48 -1.23 27.10
CA LYS A 225 1.09 0.03 27.73
C LYS A 225 1.57 1.23 26.89
N ALA A 226 2.75 1.15 26.29
CA ALA A 226 3.26 2.16 25.40
C ALA A 226 2.37 2.31 24.14
N GLU A 227 1.90 1.19 23.57
CA GLU A 227 0.97 1.17 22.45
C GLU A 227 -0.37 1.81 22.82
N ALA A 228 -0.92 1.48 23.99
CA ALA A 228 -2.13 2.11 24.50
C ALA A 228 -1.96 3.63 24.67
N MET A 229 -0.81 4.08 25.24
CA MET A 229 -0.49 5.49 25.37
C MET A 229 -0.36 6.20 24.04
N LYS A 230 0.24 5.56 23.02
CA LYS A 230 0.34 6.07 21.66
C LYS A 230 -1.04 6.34 21.06
N ASN A 231 -1.93 5.36 21.19
CA ASN A 231 -3.27 5.43 20.62
C ASN A 231 -4.18 6.44 21.34
N ASP A 232 -4.02 6.59 22.65
CA ASP A 232 -4.81 7.53 23.48
C ASP A 232 -4.32 8.98 23.32
N ARG A 233 -3.01 9.19 23.31
CA ARG A 233 -2.42 10.55 23.37
C ARG A 233 -2.10 11.13 21.99
N GLY A 234 -1.53 10.34 21.12
CA GLY A 234 -1.06 10.79 19.82
C GLY A 234 -0.09 11.98 19.91
N LEU A 235 -0.19 12.89 18.96
CA LEU A 235 0.57 14.16 18.89
C LEU A 235 -0.22 15.34 19.50
N LEU A 236 -1.17 15.08 20.38
CA LEU A 236 -1.92 16.14 21.05
C LEU A 236 -1.12 16.65 22.25
N ARG A 237 -0.78 17.94 22.23
CA ARG A 237 -0.07 18.58 23.34
C ARG A 237 -0.99 18.72 24.54
N GLN A 238 -0.67 18.04 25.63
CA GLN A 238 -1.41 18.15 26.90
C GLN A 238 -0.51 18.77 27.98
N ARG A 239 -1.13 19.45 28.95
CA ARG A 239 -0.41 20.01 30.10
C ARG A 239 0.18 18.90 30.94
N GLY A 240 1.48 18.96 31.22
CA GLY A 240 2.20 17.97 32.03
C GLY A 240 2.80 16.81 31.24
N ASP A 241 2.62 16.75 29.90
CA ASP A 241 3.16 15.70 29.03
C ASP A 241 4.16 16.25 28.00
N GLU A 242 4.80 17.40 28.30
CA GLU A 242 5.67 18.11 27.37
C GLU A 242 6.82 17.25 26.87
N GLU A 243 7.42 16.42 27.72
CA GLU A 243 8.55 15.54 27.35
C GLU A 243 8.08 14.35 26.51
N LEU A 244 6.93 13.75 26.85
CA LEU A 244 6.33 12.70 26.04
C LEU A 244 6.02 13.22 24.63
N TYR A 245 5.38 14.38 24.56
CA TYR A 245 5.11 15.07 23.32
C TYR A 245 6.39 15.31 22.50
N ALA A 246 7.45 15.82 23.15
CA ALA A 246 8.74 16.06 22.49
C ALA A 246 9.35 14.77 21.93
N SER A 247 9.26 13.66 22.68
CA SER A 247 9.76 12.35 22.24
C SER A 247 8.98 11.83 21.01
N LEU A 248 7.66 11.95 21.01
CA LEU A 248 6.81 11.56 19.89
C LEU A 248 7.07 12.43 18.65
N VAL A 249 7.15 13.74 18.84
CA VAL A 249 7.44 14.69 17.75
C VAL A 249 8.80 14.40 17.14
N ALA A 250 9.81 14.03 17.92
CA ALA A 250 11.13 13.69 17.39
C ALA A 250 11.06 12.48 16.43
N THR A 251 10.31 11.42 16.82
CA THR A 251 10.13 10.23 15.98
C THR A 251 9.30 10.53 14.72
N VAL A 252 8.19 11.26 14.88
CA VAL A 252 7.34 11.66 13.74
C VAL A 252 8.06 12.65 12.82
N SER A 253 8.97 13.48 13.35
CA SER A 253 9.78 14.37 12.53
C SER A 253 10.71 13.59 11.58
N ALA A 254 11.28 12.46 12.03
CA ALA A 254 12.08 11.61 11.16
C ALA A 254 11.23 11.05 10.02
N LEU A 255 10.03 10.55 10.32
CA LEU A 255 9.08 10.11 9.29
C LEU A 255 8.69 11.25 8.34
N ARG A 256 8.37 12.45 8.88
CA ARG A 256 8.06 13.64 8.10
C ARG A 256 9.23 14.01 7.16
N ASP A 257 10.48 13.93 7.62
CA ASP A 257 11.64 14.28 6.82
C ASP A 257 11.83 13.30 5.65
N GLU A 258 11.57 12.00 5.87
CA GLU A 258 11.55 11.00 4.80
C GLU A 258 10.43 11.28 3.79
N ILE A 259 9.22 11.55 4.26
CA ILE A 259 8.08 11.91 3.39
C ILE A 259 8.44 13.18 2.57
N ASN A 260 9.03 14.18 3.21
CA ASN A 260 9.44 15.42 2.55
C ASN A 260 10.50 15.19 1.49
N ARG A 261 11.45 14.27 1.72
CA ARG A 261 12.48 13.90 0.72
C ARG A 261 11.84 13.38 -0.57
N HIS A 262 10.86 12.49 -0.46
CA HIS A 262 10.13 11.94 -1.59
C HIS A 262 9.23 12.98 -2.27
N TYR A 263 8.62 13.86 -1.48
CA TYR A 263 7.86 15.00 -1.99
C TYR A 263 8.74 15.94 -2.84
N ILE A 264 9.91 16.33 -2.33
CA ILE A 264 10.86 17.18 -3.05
C ILE A 264 11.41 16.45 -4.29
N TYR A 265 11.73 15.15 -4.19
CA TYR A 265 12.16 14.35 -5.34
C TYR A 265 11.10 14.40 -6.46
N TRP A 266 9.84 14.21 -6.13
CA TRP A 266 8.75 14.30 -7.11
C TRP A 266 8.65 15.69 -7.74
N GLN A 267 8.72 16.75 -6.96
CA GLN A 267 8.66 18.12 -7.48
C GLN A 267 9.84 18.45 -8.41
N GLY A 268 10.99 17.86 -8.17
CA GLY A 268 12.19 18.04 -9.03
C GLY A 268 12.16 17.16 -10.29
N LYS A 269 11.25 16.18 -10.36
CA LYS A 269 11.12 15.27 -11.50
C LYS A 269 10.58 16.03 -12.71
N LYS A 270 11.13 15.75 -13.87
CA LYS A 270 10.58 16.21 -15.16
C LYS A 270 9.94 15.03 -15.86
N GLY A 271 8.79 15.27 -16.44
CA GLY A 271 8.17 14.33 -17.35
C GLY A 271 9.03 14.06 -18.58
N SER A 272 8.68 13.08 -19.32
CA SER A 272 9.35 12.71 -20.57
C SER A 272 9.24 13.78 -21.67
N ASP A 273 8.32 14.71 -21.52
CA ASP A 273 8.13 15.91 -22.33
C ASP A 273 8.98 17.11 -21.85
N GLY A 274 9.79 16.93 -20.80
CA GLY A 274 10.61 17.97 -20.17
C GLY A 274 9.83 18.92 -19.25
N LEU A 275 8.52 18.74 -19.10
CA LEU A 275 7.70 19.54 -18.20
C LEU A 275 7.90 19.08 -16.74
N PRO A 276 7.74 19.99 -15.77
CA PRO A 276 7.74 19.61 -14.35
C PRO A 276 6.64 18.57 -14.05
N ALA A 277 6.93 17.64 -13.16
CA ALA A 277 5.90 16.71 -12.67
C ALA A 277 4.69 17.48 -12.07
N PRO A 278 3.47 16.97 -12.21
CA PRO A 278 2.28 17.61 -11.65
C PRO A 278 2.42 17.78 -10.13
N GLN A 279 1.92 18.91 -9.61
CA GLN A 279 2.02 19.24 -8.19
C GLN A 279 1.17 18.28 -7.35
N ILE A 280 1.72 17.77 -6.24
CA ILE A 280 0.97 17.01 -5.25
C ILE A 280 -0.07 17.92 -4.59
N GLN A 281 -1.33 17.58 -4.73
CA GLN A 281 -2.48 18.37 -4.25
C GLN A 281 -2.76 18.11 -2.78
N LYS A 282 -2.58 16.86 -2.32
CA LYS A 282 -2.73 16.45 -0.92
C LYS A 282 -1.97 15.18 -0.59
N ILE A 283 -1.79 14.96 0.71
CA ILE A 283 -1.26 13.74 1.31
C ILE A 283 -2.45 12.94 1.86
N ILE A 284 -2.56 11.68 1.48
CA ILE A 284 -3.62 10.76 1.92
C ILE A 284 -2.98 9.73 2.86
N LEU A 285 -3.45 9.68 4.11
CA LEU A 285 -2.90 8.82 5.16
C LEU A 285 -3.77 7.58 5.34
N CYS A 286 -3.19 6.39 5.25
CA CYS A 286 -3.81 5.11 5.55
C CYS A 286 -2.88 4.22 6.39
N GLY A 287 -3.28 2.97 6.64
CA GLY A 287 -2.61 2.11 7.60
C GLY A 287 -3.06 2.36 9.04
N GLY A 288 -2.79 1.38 9.90
CA GLY A 288 -3.27 1.43 11.29
C GLY A 288 -2.76 2.63 12.09
N ASN A 289 -1.54 3.08 11.81
CA ASN A 289 -0.91 4.20 12.51
C ASN A 289 -1.25 5.59 11.93
N ALA A 290 -2.00 5.66 10.82
CA ALA A 290 -2.62 6.91 10.35
C ALA A 290 -3.65 7.46 11.36
N ASN A 291 -4.10 6.61 12.29
CA ASN A 291 -4.99 6.98 13.38
C ASN A 291 -4.32 7.83 14.49
N LEU A 292 -3.00 7.99 14.48
CA LEU A 292 -2.29 8.81 15.45
C LEU A 292 -2.92 10.21 15.49
N ALA A 293 -3.48 10.58 16.64
CA ALA A 293 -4.16 11.85 16.80
C ALA A 293 -3.20 13.03 16.56
N GLY A 294 -3.61 14.05 15.81
CA GLY A 294 -2.78 15.20 15.46
C GLY A 294 -1.78 14.98 14.32
N LEU A 295 -1.68 13.76 13.77
CA LEU A 295 -0.74 13.47 12.68
C LEU A 295 -1.08 14.19 11.37
N PRO A 296 -2.34 14.21 10.88
CA PRO A 296 -2.70 14.96 9.68
C PRO A 296 -2.35 16.44 9.80
N GLU A 297 -2.70 17.08 10.93
CA GLU A 297 -2.44 18.48 11.21
C GLU A 297 -0.93 18.78 11.28
N TYR A 298 -0.17 17.90 11.91
CA TYR A 298 1.28 18.01 11.99
C TYR A 298 1.93 17.95 10.60
N LEU A 299 1.55 16.97 9.77
CA LEU A 299 2.08 16.83 8.42
C LEU A 299 1.65 17.98 7.52
N SER A 300 0.38 18.38 7.56
CA SER A 300 -0.13 19.54 6.80
C SER A 300 0.65 20.82 7.11
N SER A 301 0.85 21.09 8.39
CA SER A 301 1.56 22.29 8.85
C SER A 301 3.05 22.25 8.47
N SER A 302 3.68 21.09 8.62
CA SER A 302 5.12 20.92 8.40
C SER A 302 5.51 20.90 6.92
N LEU A 303 4.69 20.26 6.07
CA LEU A 303 4.97 20.10 4.65
C LEU A 303 4.28 21.14 3.77
N ARG A 304 3.37 21.95 4.34
CA ARG A 304 2.56 22.95 3.65
C ARG A 304 1.73 22.35 2.50
N VAL A 305 1.29 21.12 2.67
CA VAL A 305 0.42 20.38 1.77
C VAL A 305 -0.72 19.83 2.62
N PRO A 306 -2.00 19.95 2.21
CA PRO A 306 -3.10 19.35 2.94
C PRO A 306 -2.87 17.87 3.17
N ALA A 307 -3.02 17.39 4.40
CA ALA A 307 -2.94 15.97 4.75
C ALA A 307 -4.24 15.55 5.44
N GLU A 308 -4.80 14.43 5.02
CA GLU A 308 -6.04 13.88 5.55
C GLU A 308 -5.98 12.37 5.68
N ARG A 309 -6.78 11.78 6.57
CA ARG A 309 -6.98 10.34 6.61
C ARG A 309 -7.82 9.89 5.44
N ALA A 310 -7.47 8.75 4.87
CA ALA A 310 -8.15 8.18 3.72
C ALA A 310 -9.62 7.85 4.00
N ASN A 311 -10.45 7.98 2.98
CA ASN A 311 -11.68 7.19 2.89
C ASN A 311 -11.36 5.94 2.04
N VAL A 312 -11.12 4.80 2.69
CA VAL A 312 -10.77 3.54 2.02
C VAL A 312 -11.93 2.88 1.27
N TRP A 313 -13.14 3.45 1.39
CA TRP A 313 -14.37 2.98 0.75
C TRP A 313 -14.79 3.83 -0.45
N VAL A 314 -13.92 4.75 -0.89
CA VAL A 314 -14.28 5.76 -1.92
C VAL A 314 -14.76 5.13 -3.23
N ASN A 315 -14.34 3.91 -3.54
CA ASN A 315 -14.70 3.14 -4.73
C ASN A 315 -15.57 1.89 -4.41
N ALA A 316 -16.14 1.81 -3.19
CA ALA A 316 -17.15 0.84 -2.79
C ALA A 316 -18.57 1.42 -2.88
N ALA A 317 -19.56 0.78 -2.24
CA ALA A 317 -20.89 1.33 -2.13
C ALA A 317 -20.91 2.64 -1.34
N SER A 318 -21.83 3.54 -1.69
CA SER A 318 -22.05 4.77 -0.93
C SER A 318 -22.47 4.47 0.51
N PHE A 319 -22.07 5.29 1.46
CA PHE A 319 -22.52 5.18 2.85
C PHE A 319 -24.03 5.45 3.02
N ASP A 320 -24.67 6.06 2.03
CA ASP A 320 -26.14 6.23 2.00
C ASP A 320 -26.83 4.88 1.67
N ASP A 321 -26.13 3.98 0.97
CA ASP A 321 -26.65 2.68 0.57
C ASP A 321 -26.26 1.56 1.55
N ALA A 322 -25.00 1.58 2.02
CA ALA A 322 -24.47 0.58 2.95
C ALA A 322 -23.36 1.16 3.84
N VAL A 323 -23.50 1.01 5.15
CA VAL A 323 -22.48 1.36 6.13
C VAL A 323 -21.68 0.10 6.48
N PRO A 324 -20.34 0.08 6.21
CA PRO A 324 -19.53 -1.08 6.57
C PRO A 324 -19.55 -1.38 8.06
N GLU A 325 -19.63 -2.66 8.43
CA GLU A 325 -19.61 -3.09 9.84
C GLU A 325 -18.25 -2.85 10.53
N ILE A 326 -17.19 -2.56 9.78
CA ILE A 326 -15.88 -2.18 10.29
C ILE A 326 -15.83 -0.68 10.58
N GLY A 327 -15.38 -0.30 11.78
CA GLY A 327 -15.25 1.10 12.17
C GLY A 327 -14.23 1.87 11.31
N TYR A 328 -14.45 3.17 11.10
CA TYR A 328 -13.61 4.02 10.26
C TYR A 328 -12.11 3.89 10.59
N HIS A 329 -11.74 4.01 11.86
CA HIS A 329 -10.34 3.92 12.29
C HIS A 329 -9.71 2.56 12.02
N GLN A 330 -10.47 1.49 12.20
CA GLN A 330 -10.01 0.12 11.91
C GLN A 330 -9.86 -0.10 10.41
N SER A 331 -10.78 0.43 9.61
CA SER A 331 -10.78 0.24 8.15
C SER A 331 -9.52 0.77 7.46
N LEU A 332 -8.86 1.78 8.02
CA LEU A 332 -7.60 2.33 7.48
C LEU A 332 -6.50 1.27 7.38
N SER A 333 -6.47 0.29 8.30
CA SER A 333 -5.49 -0.80 8.28
C SER A 333 -5.80 -1.91 7.26
N TYR A 334 -6.94 -1.82 6.59
CA TYR A 334 -7.37 -2.74 5.54
C TYR A 334 -7.29 -2.15 4.13
N ALA A 335 -6.67 -0.97 3.97
CA ALA A 335 -6.61 -0.27 2.68
C ALA A 335 -6.11 -1.19 1.54
N THR A 336 -5.02 -1.93 1.76
CA THR A 336 -4.48 -2.90 0.81
C THR A 336 -5.48 -4.00 0.48
N ALA A 337 -6.05 -4.66 1.50
CA ALA A 337 -7.02 -5.75 1.30
C ALA A 337 -8.29 -5.27 0.58
N ILE A 338 -8.79 -4.06 0.90
CA ILE A 338 -9.92 -3.43 0.21
C ILE A 338 -9.57 -3.18 -1.25
N GLY A 339 -8.42 -2.60 -1.53
CA GLY A 339 -7.98 -2.33 -2.89
C GLY A 339 -7.82 -3.58 -3.75
N LEU A 340 -7.30 -4.67 -3.16
CA LEU A 340 -7.24 -5.98 -3.81
C LEU A 340 -8.63 -6.54 -4.13
N ALA A 341 -9.57 -6.41 -3.18
CA ALA A 341 -10.95 -6.88 -3.37
C ALA A 341 -11.72 -6.03 -4.40
N LEU A 342 -11.38 -4.74 -4.54
CA LEU A 342 -11.95 -3.84 -5.54
C LEU A 342 -11.51 -4.18 -6.96
N ARG A 343 -10.36 -4.85 -7.15
CA ARG A 343 -9.84 -5.18 -8.48
C ARG A 343 -10.87 -5.97 -9.29
N GLU A 344 -11.25 -5.42 -10.42
CA GLU A 344 -12.12 -6.10 -11.38
C GLU A 344 -11.33 -7.13 -12.20
N ARG A 345 -12.06 -8.07 -12.84
CA ARG A 345 -11.44 -8.96 -13.83
C ARG A 345 -11.20 -8.15 -15.10
N ASN A 346 -9.98 -8.10 -15.55
CA ASN A 346 -9.67 -7.82 -16.94
C ASN A 346 -9.87 -9.09 -17.76
#